data_c27677673ab39d77f7c5e0a86323d93c
#
_entry.id   c27677673ab39d77f7c5e0a86323d93c
#
_cell.length_a   1.000
_cell.length_b   1.000
_cell.length_c   1.000
_cell.angle_alpha   90.00
_cell.angle_beta   90.00
_cell.angle_gamma   90.00
#
_symmetry.space_group_name_H-M   'P 1'
#
loop_
_entity.id
_entity.type
_entity.pdbx_description
1 polymer ?
#
loop_
_entity_poly.entity_id
_entity_poly.type
_entity_poly.pdbx_seq_one_letter_code
_entity_poly.pdbx_strand_id
1 'polypeptide(L)'
;VWLVSARLVRLLAIGLLLALPSMATAAAEPNTQVPSGSRYYAATPVPDRIVASPSVDPSHGFAVAWRTDGSVQSPLLEIARADDSPAIEGIVQVRAKTQVLQTENGLSHHHRADIDGLQPDTLYVYRVQGNGSWSAWNQLRTLAAADQPLTLLYFGDTQNKNVSHVSRVVRAAQKAAPDARISLFAGDLVSGGDNMDDSEWGEWFAATSWLAQETLVAPAIGNHEYFEEFEDTPQERRVLGRHWPVTFALPGNGASAAAGTSYWFDAQGVRVAVVDGTSALDLGTAKAQAQWLDKVLSGNRQPWTIVLLHQPFYSPREGRENAALRKVLLPVVRRHKVDLVLQGHDHTYGRRGEGQAATPQYVVTVAGPKQYRLSDEARRTMDPVGEDTQLFQVLRIDPQRLRYEARTVTGRLYDAFELKRDDNGGKQRVEQREGRITPRDCARAQTAKGRTDRCWE
;
A
#
# COMPACT_ATOMS: atom_id res chain seq x y z
N VAL A 1 5.75 2.05 102.43
CA VAL A 1 4.93 3.23 102.20
C VAL A 1 5.53 4.03 101.06
N TRP A 2 4.70 4.38 100.12
CA TRP A 2 4.80 5.19 98.90
C TRP A 2 4.99 4.41 97.54
N LEU A 3 3.88 4.30 96.91
CA LEU A 3 3.68 3.93 95.46
C LEU A 3 4.05 5.12 94.58
N VAL A 4 4.83 4.88 93.54
CA VAL A 4 4.95 5.82 92.43
C VAL A 4 4.50 5.11 91.16
N SER A 5 3.40 5.58 90.61
CA SER A 5 2.79 5.08 89.38
C SER A 5 3.56 5.63 88.15
N ALA A 6 4.04 4.72 87.31
CA ALA A 6 4.61 5.06 86.01
C ALA A 6 3.50 5.17 84.94
N ARG A 7 3.27 6.33 84.37
CA ARG A 7 2.38 6.53 83.20
C ARG A 7 3.13 6.13 81.94
N LEU A 8 2.65 5.14 81.25
CA LEU A 8 3.09 4.75 79.93
C LEU A 8 2.48 5.71 78.88
N VAL A 9 3.35 6.46 78.22
CA VAL A 9 2.96 7.29 77.04
C VAL A 9 3.08 6.42 75.82
N ARG A 10 1.95 6.04 75.18
CA ARG A 10 1.93 5.36 73.88
C ARG A 10 2.05 6.41 72.78
N LEU A 11 3.17 6.46 72.07
CA LEU A 11 3.34 7.20 70.82
C LEU A 11 2.70 6.36 69.71
N LEU A 12 1.60 6.85 69.14
CA LEU A 12 1.04 6.36 67.88
C LEU A 12 1.87 6.93 66.74
N ALA A 13 2.68 6.10 66.11
CA ALA A 13 3.31 6.40 64.83
C ALA A 13 2.26 6.18 63.71
N ILE A 14 1.68 7.27 63.19
CA ILE A 14 0.83 7.25 61.98
C ILE A 14 1.81 7.14 60.77
N GLY A 15 2.00 5.95 60.25
CA GLY A 15 2.70 5.72 58.98
C GLY A 15 1.85 6.23 57.82
N LEU A 16 2.21 7.38 57.26
CA LEU A 16 1.69 7.89 56.01
C LEU A 16 2.24 7.06 54.87
N LEU A 17 1.49 6.05 54.44
CA LEU A 17 1.77 5.34 53.17
C LEU A 17 1.46 6.31 52.03
N LEU A 18 2.49 6.93 51.47
CA LEU A 18 2.44 7.59 50.18
C LEU A 18 2.27 6.51 49.11
N ALA A 19 1.03 6.28 48.66
CA ALA A 19 0.73 5.54 47.48
C ALA A 19 1.27 6.33 46.28
N LEU A 20 2.47 5.94 45.79
CA LEU A 20 2.96 6.41 44.50
C LEU A 20 1.97 5.90 43.44
N PRO A 21 1.42 6.78 42.59
CA PRO A 21 0.63 6.31 41.46
C PRO A 21 1.54 5.43 40.59
N SER A 22 1.21 4.16 40.49
CA SER A 22 1.78 3.27 39.50
C SER A 22 1.47 3.90 38.14
N MET A 23 2.46 4.49 37.49
CA MET A 23 2.36 4.80 36.07
C MET A 23 2.28 3.47 35.34
N ALA A 24 1.05 3.00 35.12
CA ALA A 24 0.82 1.96 34.14
C ALA A 24 1.33 2.52 32.82
N THR A 25 2.47 2.05 32.37
CA THR A 25 2.86 2.23 30.95
C THR A 25 1.72 1.69 30.14
N ALA A 26 1.00 2.56 29.43
CA ALA A 26 -0.02 2.10 28.51
C ALA A 26 0.67 1.09 27.57
N ALA A 27 0.22 -0.15 27.61
CA ALA A 27 0.70 -1.16 26.67
C ALA A 27 0.45 -0.59 25.27
N ALA A 28 1.46 -0.72 24.38
CA ALA A 28 1.29 -0.29 22.99
C ALA A 28 0.05 -1.01 22.43
N GLU A 29 -0.81 -0.25 21.75
CA GLU A 29 -1.98 -0.86 21.12
C GLU A 29 -1.53 -1.87 20.07
N PRO A 30 -2.13 -3.08 20.03
CA PRO A 30 -1.75 -4.10 19.07
C PRO A 30 -1.97 -3.65 17.62
N ASN A 31 -1.22 -4.22 16.67
CA ASN A 31 -1.35 -3.95 15.24
C ASN A 31 -2.71 -4.42 14.69
N THR A 32 -3.24 -5.51 15.23
CA THR A 32 -4.51 -6.10 14.83
C THR A 32 -5.59 -5.83 15.89
N GLN A 33 -6.84 -5.71 15.47
CA GLN A 33 -7.99 -5.68 16.38
C GLN A 33 -8.30 -7.07 16.96
N VAL A 34 -7.92 -8.10 16.22
CA VAL A 34 -8.15 -9.49 16.63
C VAL A 34 -7.00 -9.93 17.53
N PRO A 35 -7.28 -10.38 18.77
CA PRO A 35 -6.23 -10.83 19.68
C PRO A 35 -5.45 -12.04 19.13
N SER A 36 -4.18 -12.13 19.49
CA SER A 36 -3.34 -13.29 19.18
C SER A 36 -4.01 -14.59 19.68
N GLY A 37 -3.93 -15.64 18.87
CA GLY A 37 -4.58 -16.92 19.13
C GLY A 37 -6.08 -16.98 18.79
N SER A 38 -6.68 -15.87 18.40
CA SER A 38 -8.03 -15.89 17.83
C SER A 38 -8.02 -16.53 16.44
N ARG A 39 -9.05 -17.29 16.13
CA ARG A 39 -9.26 -17.87 14.79
C ARG A 39 -10.25 -17.07 13.94
N TYR A 40 -10.43 -15.82 14.24
CA TYR A 40 -11.39 -14.97 13.53
C TYR A 40 -11.14 -14.94 12.01
N TYR A 41 -9.86 -14.92 11.60
CA TYR A 41 -9.46 -14.93 10.20
C TYR A 41 -9.13 -16.33 9.66
N ALA A 42 -9.51 -17.41 10.35
CA ALA A 42 -9.39 -18.76 9.79
C ALA A 42 -10.19 -18.86 8.49
N ALA A 43 -9.61 -19.55 7.49
CA ALA A 43 -10.30 -19.79 6.23
C ALA A 43 -11.56 -20.64 6.41
N THR A 44 -12.59 -20.38 5.62
CA THR A 44 -13.87 -21.07 5.63
C THR A 44 -14.21 -21.61 4.24
N PRO A 45 -15.23 -22.48 4.08
CA PRO A 45 -15.73 -22.87 2.77
C PRO A 45 -16.24 -21.70 1.91
N VAL A 46 -16.60 -20.57 2.54
CA VAL A 46 -17.06 -19.35 1.85
C VAL A 46 -15.84 -18.56 1.36
N PRO A 47 -15.83 -18.09 0.09
CA PRO A 47 -14.73 -17.33 -0.44
C PRO A 47 -14.52 -16.00 0.31
N ASP A 48 -13.28 -15.68 0.63
CA ASP A 48 -12.86 -14.40 1.18
C ASP A 48 -11.58 -13.87 0.50
N ARG A 49 -11.07 -12.73 0.94
CA ARG A 49 -9.83 -12.11 0.44
C ARG A 49 -9.79 -11.99 -1.08
N ILE A 50 -10.92 -11.61 -1.68
CA ILE A 50 -11.03 -11.46 -3.12
C ILE A 50 -10.31 -10.19 -3.55
N VAL A 51 -9.41 -10.32 -4.54
CA VAL A 51 -8.67 -9.19 -5.09
C VAL A 51 -8.52 -9.33 -6.60
N ALA A 52 -8.81 -8.25 -7.33
CA ALA A 52 -8.55 -8.15 -8.76
C ALA A 52 -7.18 -7.51 -8.99
N SER A 53 -6.40 -8.06 -9.91
CA SER A 53 -5.06 -7.58 -10.27
C SER A 53 -4.97 -7.33 -11.78
N PRO A 54 -4.15 -6.36 -12.23
CA PRO A 54 -3.98 -6.13 -13.66
C PRO A 54 -3.32 -7.31 -14.36
N SER A 55 -3.76 -7.61 -15.58
CA SER A 55 -2.99 -8.40 -16.54
C SER A 55 -1.94 -7.50 -17.23
N VAL A 56 -1.16 -8.04 -18.15
CA VAL A 56 -0.22 -7.24 -18.98
C VAL A 56 -0.99 -6.23 -19.84
N ASP A 57 -2.17 -6.60 -20.28
CA ASP A 57 -3.12 -5.77 -21.03
C ASP A 57 -4.48 -5.74 -20.32
N PRO A 58 -4.68 -4.82 -19.37
CA PRO A 58 -5.93 -4.74 -18.61
C PRO A 58 -7.14 -4.24 -19.41
N SER A 59 -6.98 -3.90 -20.67
CA SER A 59 -8.11 -3.60 -21.57
C SER A 59 -8.79 -4.87 -22.07
N HIS A 60 -8.09 -6.00 -22.10
CA HIS A 60 -8.61 -7.27 -22.58
C HIS A 60 -8.66 -8.38 -21.52
N GLY A 61 -8.26 -8.09 -20.28
CA GLY A 61 -8.30 -9.08 -19.22
C GLY A 61 -7.79 -8.59 -17.89
N PHE A 62 -8.02 -9.38 -16.86
CA PHE A 62 -7.51 -9.17 -15.50
C PHE A 62 -7.44 -10.53 -14.80
N ALA A 63 -6.82 -10.56 -13.64
CA ALA A 63 -6.78 -11.77 -12.83
C ALA A 63 -7.43 -11.53 -11.48
N VAL A 64 -8.01 -12.59 -10.91
CA VAL A 64 -8.65 -12.56 -9.59
C VAL A 64 -8.03 -13.63 -8.71
N ALA A 65 -7.63 -13.25 -7.50
CA ALA A 65 -7.24 -14.17 -6.46
C ALA A 65 -8.27 -14.15 -5.32
N TRP A 66 -8.45 -15.29 -4.64
CA TRP A 66 -9.31 -15.41 -3.45
C TRP A 66 -8.87 -16.58 -2.58
N ARG A 67 -9.40 -16.64 -1.37
CA ARG A 67 -9.09 -17.69 -0.41
C ARG A 67 -10.33 -18.48 0.00
N THR A 68 -10.14 -19.78 0.28
CA THR A 68 -11.09 -20.67 0.97
C THR A 68 -10.34 -21.60 1.92
N ASP A 69 -11.06 -22.42 2.65
CA ASP A 69 -10.44 -23.54 3.38
C ASP A 69 -10.07 -24.71 2.46
N GLY A 70 -9.50 -25.77 3.04
CA GLY A 70 -9.03 -26.95 2.32
C GLY A 70 -10.14 -27.82 1.69
N SER A 71 -11.41 -27.52 1.88
CA SER A 71 -12.53 -28.26 1.29
C SER A 71 -12.73 -27.95 -0.21
N VAL A 72 -12.17 -26.82 -0.70
CA VAL A 72 -12.29 -26.35 -2.09
C VAL A 72 -11.02 -26.65 -2.87
N GLN A 73 -11.10 -27.53 -3.86
CA GLN A 73 -9.91 -28.02 -4.58
C GLN A 73 -9.73 -27.40 -5.96
N SER A 74 -10.81 -27.12 -6.68
CA SER A 74 -10.74 -26.71 -8.09
C SER A 74 -11.91 -25.78 -8.43
N PRO A 75 -11.97 -24.61 -7.78
CA PRO A 75 -13.13 -23.74 -7.91
C PRO A 75 -13.16 -23.02 -9.25
N LEU A 76 -14.30 -22.44 -9.54
CA LEU A 76 -14.58 -21.64 -10.74
C LEU A 76 -14.69 -20.17 -10.36
N LEU A 77 -14.35 -19.33 -11.29
CA LEU A 77 -14.80 -17.95 -11.37
C LEU A 77 -15.88 -17.87 -12.45
N GLU A 78 -16.98 -17.21 -12.18
CA GLU A 78 -17.99 -16.84 -13.15
C GLU A 78 -17.87 -15.37 -13.51
N ILE A 79 -17.97 -15.05 -14.82
CA ILE A 79 -17.92 -13.70 -15.34
C ILE A 79 -18.95 -13.52 -16.46
N ALA A 80 -19.60 -12.35 -16.48
CA ALA A 80 -20.52 -11.96 -17.55
C ALA A 80 -20.42 -10.45 -17.79
N ARG A 81 -20.91 -9.95 -18.93
CA ARG A 81 -21.13 -8.51 -19.09
C ARG A 81 -22.17 -8.04 -18.10
N ALA A 82 -21.94 -6.90 -17.48
CA ALA A 82 -22.93 -6.27 -16.62
C ALA A 82 -24.04 -5.64 -17.49
N ASP A 83 -25.27 -5.80 -17.06
CA ASP A 83 -26.43 -5.06 -17.52
C ASP A 83 -27.32 -4.64 -16.35
N ASP A 84 -28.44 -3.99 -16.61
CA ASP A 84 -29.33 -3.48 -15.56
C ASP A 84 -30.32 -4.55 -15.06
N SER A 85 -30.32 -5.74 -15.64
CA SER A 85 -31.20 -6.84 -15.22
C SER A 85 -30.67 -7.51 -13.94
N PRO A 86 -31.55 -7.92 -13.01
CA PRO A 86 -31.14 -8.78 -11.92
C PRO A 86 -30.80 -10.22 -12.37
N ALA A 87 -31.21 -10.63 -13.58
CA ALA A 87 -30.83 -11.88 -14.20
C ALA A 87 -29.48 -11.69 -14.94
N ILE A 88 -28.45 -12.38 -14.48
CA ILE A 88 -27.15 -12.33 -15.12
C ILE A 88 -27.08 -13.41 -16.19
N GLU A 89 -26.93 -12.97 -17.44
CA GLU A 89 -26.90 -13.85 -18.61
C GLU A 89 -25.50 -13.90 -19.23
N GLY A 90 -25.25 -14.89 -20.09
CA GLY A 90 -24.00 -15.02 -20.83
C GLY A 90 -22.79 -15.35 -19.92
N ILE A 91 -23.03 -16.06 -18.83
CA ILE A 91 -21.99 -16.41 -17.86
C ILE A 91 -20.94 -17.33 -18.50
N VAL A 92 -19.68 -16.92 -18.40
CA VAL A 92 -18.51 -17.73 -18.76
C VAL A 92 -17.84 -18.19 -17.46
N GLN A 93 -17.44 -19.46 -17.43
CA GLN A 93 -16.73 -20.05 -16.29
C GLN A 93 -15.24 -20.18 -16.57
N VAL A 94 -14.42 -19.71 -15.64
CA VAL A 94 -12.97 -19.80 -15.69
C VAL A 94 -12.50 -20.67 -14.50
N ARG A 95 -11.73 -21.72 -14.81
CA ARG A 95 -11.18 -22.61 -13.76
C ARG A 95 -9.97 -21.96 -13.10
N ALA A 96 -9.95 -21.93 -11.78
CA ALA A 96 -8.82 -21.42 -11.02
C ALA A 96 -7.72 -22.46 -10.81
N LYS A 97 -6.49 -21.97 -10.64
CA LYS A 97 -5.36 -22.69 -10.07
C LYS A 97 -5.38 -22.53 -8.56
N THR A 98 -5.03 -23.58 -7.82
CA THR A 98 -5.04 -23.57 -6.35
C THR A 98 -3.64 -23.79 -5.79
N GLN A 99 -3.28 -23.00 -4.79
CA GLN A 99 -2.07 -23.16 -3.97
C GLN A 99 -2.47 -23.29 -2.50
N VAL A 100 -1.69 -24.03 -1.73
CA VAL A 100 -1.96 -24.29 -0.31
C VAL A 100 -1.04 -23.42 0.55
N LEU A 101 -1.59 -22.82 1.59
CA LEU A 101 -0.83 -22.05 2.58
C LEU A 101 -1.20 -22.50 3.99
N GLN A 102 -0.18 -22.80 4.81
CA GLN A 102 -0.34 -23.05 6.25
C GLN A 102 0.09 -21.81 7.02
N THR A 103 -0.78 -21.31 7.87
CA THR A 103 -0.56 -20.11 8.68
C THR A 103 -0.93 -20.35 10.15
N GLU A 104 -0.78 -19.35 11.01
CA GLU A 104 -1.26 -19.37 12.40
C GLU A 104 -2.77 -19.58 12.50
N ASN A 105 -3.54 -19.18 11.48
CA ASN A 105 -5.00 -19.40 11.43
C ASN A 105 -5.40 -20.76 10.84
N GLY A 106 -4.42 -21.60 10.47
CA GLY A 106 -4.65 -22.93 9.92
C GLY A 106 -4.36 -23.05 8.42
N LEU A 107 -4.80 -24.17 7.86
CA LEU A 107 -4.65 -24.46 6.43
C LEU A 107 -5.65 -23.65 5.61
N SER A 108 -5.19 -23.05 4.53
CA SER A 108 -6.03 -22.34 3.57
C SER A 108 -5.64 -22.70 2.13
N HIS A 109 -6.61 -22.61 1.23
CA HIS A 109 -6.44 -22.71 -0.21
C HIS A 109 -6.57 -21.33 -0.83
N HIS A 110 -5.58 -20.94 -1.60
CA HIS A 110 -5.57 -19.71 -2.36
C HIS A 110 -5.73 -20.02 -3.84
N HIS A 111 -6.66 -19.35 -4.47
CA HIS A 111 -7.08 -19.61 -5.84
C HIS A 111 -6.74 -18.41 -6.72
N ARG A 112 -6.40 -18.69 -7.98
CA ARG A 112 -6.15 -17.67 -9.01
C ARG A 112 -6.85 -18.05 -10.30
N ALA A 113 -7.63 -17.12 -10.84
CA ALA A 113 -8.21 -17.20 -12.18
C ALA A 113 -7.67 -16.06 -13.03
N ASP A 114 -7.07 -16.41 -14.19
CA ASP A 114 -6.63 -15.44 -15.19
C ASP A 114 -7.75 -15.35 -16.26
N ILE A 115 -8.19 -14.14 -16.56
CA ILE A 115 -9.33 -13.87 -17.45
C ILE A 115 -8.81 -13.07 -18.64
N ASP A 116 -8.98 -13.58 -19.84
CA ASP A 116 -8.54 -12.96 -21.09
C ASP A 116 -9.69 -12.86 -22.10
N GLY A 117 -9.48 -12.14 -23.22
CA GLY A 117 -10.42 -12.04 -24.30
C GLY A 117 -11.64 -11.16 -24.03
N LEU A 118 -11.56 -10.33 -23.00
CA LEU A 118 -12.61 -9.37 -22.66
C LEU A 118 -12.61 -8.18 -23.66
N GLN A 119 -13.74 -7.48 -23.74
CA GLN A 119 -13.84 -6.27 -24.53
C GLN A 119 -13.32 -5.07 -23.73
N PRO A 120 -12.60 -4.13 -24.37
CA PRO A 120 -12.18 -2.89 -23.73
C PRO A 120 -13.35 -2.05 -23.24
N ASP A 121 -13.09 -1.21 -22.23
CA ASP A 121 -14.04 -0.28 -21.61
C ASP A 121 -15.43 -0.86 -21.32
N THR A 122 -15.46 -2.12 -20.94
CA THR A 122 -16.70 -2.88 -20.72
C THR A 122 -16.83 -3.23 -19.24
N LEU A 123 -18.01 -2.95 -18.67
CA LEU A 123 -18.31 -3.36 -17.31
C LEU A 123 -18.67 -4.85 -17.28
N TYR A 124 -18.01 -5.59 -16.42
CA TYR A 124 -18.26 -7.00 -16.15
C TYR A 124 -18.72 -7.18 -14.70
N VAL A 125 -19.53 -8.21 -14.49
CA VAL A 125 -19.79 -8.78 -13.17
C VAL A 125 -19.06 -10.08 -13.05
N TYR A 126 -18.49 -10.36 -11.88
CA TYR A 126 -17.84 -11.63 -11.59
C TYR A 126 -18.10 -12.09 -10.16
N ARG A 127 -18.04 -13.40 -9.95
CA ARG A 127 -18.06 -14.01 -8.63
C ARG A 127 -17.15 -15.23 -8.58
N VAL A 128 -16.73 -15.63 -7.38
CA VAL A 128 -15.80 -16.74 -7.17
C VAL A 128 -16.43 -17.81 -6.31
N GLN A 129 -16.08 -19.06 -6.58
CA GLN A 129 -16.67 -20.24 -5.99
C GLN A 129 -15.97 -20.66 -4.69
N GLY A 130 -16.77 -21.03 -3.70
CA GLY A 130 -16.40 -21.79 -2.51
C GLY A 130 -16.98 -23.19 -2.53
N ASN A 131 -17.08 -23.86 -1.38
CA ASN A 131 -17.70 -25.16 -1.26
C ASN A 131 -19.21 -25.00 -0.98
N GLY A 132 -20.02 -25.30 -1.98
CA GLY A 132 -21.48 -25.11 -1.90
C GLY A 132 -21.94 -23.65 -1.82
N SER A 133 -21.06 -22.69 -2.11
CA SER A 133 -21.33 -21.27 -2.02
C SER A 133 -20.62 -20.49 -3.13
N TRP A 134 -21.07 -19.26 -3.33
CA TRP A 134 -20.43 -18.26 -4.19
C TRP A 134 -20.22 -16.97 -3.40
N SER A 135 -19.26 -16.16 -3.81
CA SER A 135 -19.15 -14.78 -3.34
C SER A 135 -20.35 -13.94 -3.82
N ALA A 136 -20.48 -12.74 -3.31
CA ALA A 136 -21.30 -11.72 -3.96
C ALA A 136 -20.81 -11.49 -5.40
N TRP A 137 -21.69 -10.97 -6.27
CA TRP A 137 -21.28 -10.43 -7.56
C TRP A 137 -20.53 -9.13 -7.36
N ASN A 138 -19.33 -9.05 -7.91
CA ASN A 138 -18.49 -7.86 -7.93
C ASN A 138 -18.55 -7.25 -9.33
N GLN A 139 -18.33 -5.93 -9.44
CA GLN A 139 -18.27 -5.25 -10.73
C GLN A 139 -16.87 -4.72 -10.98
N LEU A 140 -16.35 -4.97 -12.19
CA LEU A 140 -15.09 -4.42 -12.63
C LEU A 140 -15.17 -4.05 -14.11
N ARG A 141 -14.73 -2.83 -14.43
CA ARG A 141 -14.65 -2.38 -15.81
C ARG A 141 -13.25 -2.60 -16.34
N THR A 142 -13.13 -3.28 -17.50
CA THR A 142 -11.87 -3.35 -18.25
C THR A 142 -11.41 -1.95 -18.66
N LEU A 143 -10.11 -1.78 -18.79
CA LEU A 143 -9.58 -0.49 -19.22
C LEU A 143 -9.88 -0.23 -20.70
N ALA A 144 -9.94 1.03 -21.09
CA ALA A 144 -10.05 1.39 -22.49
C ALA A 144 -8.74 1.13 -23.22
N ALA A 145 -8.83 0.72 -24.48
CA ALA A 145 -7.65 0.50 -25.33
C ALA A 145 -7.02 1.81 -25.86
N ALA A 146 -7.80 2.90 -25.85
CA ALA A 146 -7.40 4.21 -26.37
C ALA A 146 -7.01 5.18 -25.25
N ASP A 147 -6.62 6.40 -25.61
CA ASP A 147 -6.22 7.48 -24.72
C ASP A 147 -7.43 8.12 -24.02
N GLN A 148 -8.20 7.30 -23.34
CA GLN A 148 -9.33 7.77 -22.53
C GLN A 148 -8.83 8.22 -21.14
N PRO A 149 -9.58 9.11 -20.47
CA PRO A 149 -9.22 9.54 -19.12
C PRO A 149 -9.15 8.37 -18.15
N LEU A 150 -8.13 8.35 -17.30
CA LEU A 150 -7.87 7.33 -16.29
C LEU A 150 -7.77 7.96 -14.93
N THR A 151 -8.48 7.43 -13.95
CA THR A 151 -8.33 7.77 -12.54
C THR A 151 -7.68 6.62 -11.78
N LEU A 152 -6.60 6.94 -11.05
CA LEU A 152 -5.87 6.03 -10.18
C LEU A 152 -5.96 6.50 -8.74
N LEU A 153 -5.99 5.55 -7.81
CA LEU A 153 -5.70 5.78 -6.40
C LEU A 153 -4.27 5.32 -6.10
N TYR A 154 -3.61 6.00 -5.17
CA TYR A 154 -2.30 5.60 -4.70
C TYR A 154 -2.22 5.72 -3.18
N PHE A 155 -1.63 4.69 -2.55
CA PHE A 155 -1.45 4.57 -1.10
C PHE A 155 0.01 4.20 -0.80
N GLY A 156 0.65 4.92 0.09
CA GLY A 156 1.87 4.46 0.74
C GLY A 156 1.53 3.54 1.91
N ASP A 157 2.51 2.99 2.51
CA ASP A 157 2.52 2.12 3.70
C ASP A 157 1.19 2.06 4.46
N THR A 158 0.46 0.98 4.29
CA THR A 158 -0.82 0.77 4.98
C THR A 158 -0.65 -0.06 6.25
N GLN A 159 0.54 -0.58 6.50
CA GLN A 159 0.84 -1.39 7.68
C GLN A 159 0.38 -0.75 8.99
N ASN A 160 0.17 -1.56 9.99
CA ASN A 160 -0.31 -1.25 11.33
C ASN A 160 -1.78 -0.78 11.37
N LYS A 161 -2.56 -1.45 12.20
CA LYS A 161 -3.94 -1.05 12.52
C LYS A 161 -4.81 -0.84 11.27
N ASN A 162 -4.74 -1.78 10.32
CA ASN A 162 -5.43 -1.69 9.04
C ASN A 162 -6.94 -1.42 9.21
N VAL A 163 -7.64 -2.20 10.02
CA VAL A 163 -9.09 -2.04 10.23
C VAL A 163 -9.40 -0.73 10.95
N SER A 164 -8.69 -0.42 12.03
CA SER A 164 -9.03 0.74 12.86
C SER A 164 -8.65 2.09 12.24
N HIS A 165 -7.58 2.15 11.43
CA HIS A 165 -7.03 3.41 10.89
C HIS A 165 -7.04 3.47 9.37
N VAL A 166 -6.50 2.47 8.65
CA VAL A 166 -6.37 2.51 7.19
C VAL A 166 -7.72 2.43 6.50
N SER A 167 -8.67 1.67 7.05
CA SER A 167 -10.02 1.54 6.48
C SER A 167 -10.71 2.90 6.26
N ARG A 168 -10.47 3.88 7.13
CA ARG A 168 -11.03 5.23 6.95
C ARG A 168 -10.35 5.99 5.80
N VAL A 169 -9.04 5.75 5.57
CA VAL A 169 -8.29 6.34 4.45
C VAL A 169 -8.81 5.77 3.13
N VAL A 170 -8.99 4.45 3.05
CA VAL A 170 -9.55 3.76 1.87
C VAL A 170 -10.96 4.28 1.54
N ARG A 171 -11.85 4.37 2.53
CA ARG A 171 -13.20 4.93 2.32
C ARG A 171 -13.18 6.40 1.87
N ALA A 172 -12.26 7.21 2.41
CA ALA A 172 -12.10 8.59 1.99
C ALA A 172 -11.61 8.68 0.54
N ALA A 173 -10.68 7.79 0.14
CA ALA A 173 -10.16 7.71 -1.23
C ALA A 173 -11.27 7.30 -2.23
N GLN A 174 -12.03 6.25 -1.94
CA GLN A 174 -13.17 5.83 -2.78
C GLN A 174 -14.22 6.94 -2.93
N LYS A 175 -14.51 7.67 -1.86
CA LYS A 175 -15.42 8.82 -1.91
C LYS A 175 -14.89 9.97 -2.77
N ALA A 176 -13.56 10.20 -2.77
CA ALA A 176 -12.92 11.28 -3.54
C ALA A 176 -12.76 10.92 -5.03
N ALA A 177 -12.66 9.64 -5.35
CA ALA A 177 -12.47 9.13 -6.70
C ALA A 177 -13.27 7.83 -6.92
N PRO A 178 -14.61 7.91 -7.00
CA PRO A 178 -15.46 6.73 -7.21
C PRO A 178 -15.30 6.12 -8.62
N ASP A 179 -14.68 6.85 -9.52
CA ASP A 179 -14.34 6.47 -10.88
C ASP A 179 -12.95 5.83 -11.03
N ALA A 180 -12.24 5.60 -9.90
CA ALA A 180 -10.93 4.97 -9.94
C ALA A 180 -10.98 3.56 -10.52
N ARG A 181 -10.04 3.26 -11.43
CA ARG A 181 -9.91 1.95 -12.10
C ARG A 181 -8.79 1.11 -11.52
N ILE A 182 -7.76 1.75 -11.00
CA ILE A 182 -6.55 1.10 -10.48
C ILE A 182 -6.23 1.68 -9.11
N SER A 183 -5.83 0.81 -8.19
CA SER A 183 -5.33 1.16 -6.87
C SER A 183 -3.88 0.71 -6.75
N LEU A 184 -2.96 1.67 -6.68
CA LEU A 184 -1.54 1.45 -6.50
C LEU A 184 -1.20 1.47 -5.00
N PHE A 185 -0.38 0.53 -4.55
CA PHE A 185 0.11 0.47 -3.18
C PHE A 185 1.65 0.42 -3.20
N ALA A 186 2.30 1.26 -2.44
CA ALA A 186 3.76 1.35 -2.44
C ALA A 186 4.45 0.38 -1.46
N GLY A 187 3.85 -0.76 -1.16
CA GLY A 187 4.41 -1.78 -0.26
C GLY A 187 4.11 -1.53 1.22
N ASP A 188 4.62 -2.42 2.06
CA ASP A 188 4.33 -2.48 3.49
C ASP A 188 2.82 -2.45 3.76
N LEU A 189 2.11 -3.44 3.20
CA LEU A 189 0.66 -3.58 3.35
C LEU A 189 0.27 -4.08 4.74
N VAL A 190 1.16 -4.89 5.31
CA VAL A 190 1.09 -5.48 6.67
C VAL A 190 2.40 -5.22 7.40
N SER A 191 2.42 -5.43 8.72
CA SER A 191 3.66 -5.27 9.51
C SER A 191 4.56 -6.50 9.45
N GLY A 192 3.96 -7.69 9.46
CA GLY A 192 4.66 -8.96 9.44
C GLY A 192 5.54 -9.24 10.67
N GLY A 193 5.98 -10.47 10.80
CA GLY A 193 7.05 -10.85 11.74
C GLY A 193 6.65 -11.09 13.20
N ASP A 194 5.39 -10.93 13.57
CA ASP A 194 4.87 -11.10 14.94
C ASP A 194 4.06 -12.40 15.16
N ASN A 195 4.12 -13.34 14.19
CA ASN A 195 3.29 -14.55 14.12
C ASN A 195 1.79 -14.28 14.01
N MET A 196 1.42 -13.09 13.56
CA MET A 196 0.05 -12.66 13.26
C MET A 196 -0.15 -12.33 11.79
N ASP A 197 0.78 -12.75 10.94
CA ASP A 197 0.84 -12.37 9.52
C ASP A 197 -0.48 -12.61 8.79
N ASP A 198 -1.10 -13.77 8.93
CA ASP A 198 -2.36 -14.07 8.27
C ASP A 198 -3.53 -13.25 8.81
N SER A 199 -3.51 -12.93 10.10
CA SER A 199 -4.50 -12.04 10.73
C SER A 199 -4.32 -10.59 10.26
N GLU A 200 -3.08 -10.11 10.10
CA GLU A 200 -2.81 -8.78 9.50
C GLU A 200 -3.28 -8.70 8.05
N TRP A 201 -3.02 -9.74 7.25
CA TRP A 201 -3.59 -9.84 5.90
C TRP A 201 -5.12 -9.85 5.92
N GLY A 202 -5.74 -10.55 6.88
CA GLY A 202 -7.19 -10.51 7.08
C GLY A 202 -7.70 -9.11 7.34
N GLU A 203 -7.00 -8.34 8.17
CA GLU A 203 -7.34 -6.93 8.44
C GLU A 203 -7.09 -6.01 7.24
N TRP A 204 -6.05 -6.25 6.46
CA TRP A 204 -5.82 -5.50 5.23
C TRP A 204 -6.97 -5.69 4.23
N PHE A 205 -7.42 -6.93 4.03
CA PHE A 205 -8.58 -7.22 3.19
C PHE A 205 -9.87 -6.63 3.74
N ALA A 206 -10.07 -6.66 5.06
CA ALA A 206 -11.21 -6.00 5.69
C ALA A 206 -11.19 -4.47 5.51
N ALA A 207 -10.00 -3.86 5.55
CA ALA A 207 -9.83 -2.42 5.36
C ALA A 207 -10.02 -1.99 3.90
N THR A 208 -9.53 -2.78 2.94
CA THR A 208 -9.65 -2.49 1.50
C THR A 208 -10.98 -2.92 0.91
N SER A 209 -11.58 -4.01 1.43
CA SER A 209 -12.93 -4.47 1.12
C SER A 209 -13.28 -4.37 -0.38
N TRP A 210 -14.36 -3.64 -0.72
CA TRP A 210 -14.82 -3.45 -2.10
C TRP A 210 -13.76 -2.84 -3.04
N LEU A 211 -12.87 -1.99 -2.53
CA LEU A 211 -11.80 -1.43 -3.35
C LEU A 211 -10.95 -2.53 -4.00
N ALA A 212 -10.59 -3.56 -3.25
CA ALA A 212 -9.77 -4.66 -3.76
C ALA A 212 -10.49 -5.54 -4.79
N GLN A 213 -11.81 -5.50 -4.81
CA GLN A 213 -12.65 -6.32 -5.69
C GLN A 213 -13.08 -5.57 -6.96
N GLU A 214 -13.22 -4.25 -6.88
CA GLU A 214 -13.82 -3.41 -7.94
C GLU A 214 -12.81 -2.50 -8.65
N THR A 215 -11.54 -2.48 -8.18
CA THR A 215 -10.41 -1.84 -8.88
C THR A 215 -9.30 -2.86 -9.11
N LEU A 216 -8.44 -2.58 -10.09
CA LEU A 216 -7.24 -3.38 -10.30
C LEU A 216 -6.18 -3.00 -9.26
N VAL A 217 -5.89 -3.88 -8.33
CA VAL A 217 -4.88 -3.66 -7.28
C VAL A 217 -3.50 -4.01 -7.81
N ALA A 218 -2.61 -3.02 -7.84
CA ALA A 218 -1.24 -3.14 -8.30
C ALA A 218 -0.25 -2.70 -7.21
N PRO A 219 0.18 -3.61 -6.32
CA PRO A 219 1.09 -3.30 -5.24
C PRO A 219 2.56 -3.44 -5.66
N ALA A 220 3.44 -2.56 -5.18
CA ALA A 220 4.85 -2.87 -5.00
C ALA A 220 5.02 -3.68 -3.71
N ILE A 221 6.06 -4.49 -3.66
CA ILE A 221 6.42 -5.21 -2.44
C ILE A 221 7.28 -4.31 -1.55
N GLY A 222 7.00 -4.30 -0.24
CA GLY A 222 7.78 -3.62 0.77
C GLY A 222 8.72 -4.57 1.53
N ASN A 223 9.46 -4.04 2.50
CA ASN A 223 10.33 -4.87 3.32
C ASN A 223 9.57 -5.69 4.36
N HIS A 224 8.36 -5.31 4.70
CA HIS A 224 7.51 -6.05 5.63
C HIS A 224 6.75 -7.22 4.97
N GLU A 225 6.73 -7.33 3.65
CA GLU A 225 6.32 -8.55 2.92
C GLU A 225 7.46 -9.56 2.79
N TYR A 226 8.67 -9.24 3.25
CA TYR A 226 9.79 -10.16 3.43
C TYR A 226 10.00 -10.46 4.90
N PHE A 227 10.47 -11.66 5.22
CA PHE A 227 10.88 -12.04 6.58
C PHE A 227 12.38 -11.94 6.72
N GLU A 228 12.83 -11.60 7.92
CA GLU A 228 14.21 -11.70 8.36
C GLU A 228 14.38 -13.02 9.11
N GLU A 229 14.94 -14.03 8.43
CA GLU A 229 15.30 -15.30 9.06
C GLU A 229 16.66 -15.17 9.75
N PHE A 230 16.78 -15.71 10.96
CA PHE A 230 18.00 -15.68 11.77
C PHE A 230 18.47 -14.25 12.12
N GLU A 231 17.52 -13.37 12.39
CA GLU A 231 17.76 -11.97 12.78
C GLU A 231 18.81 -11.88 13.86
N ASP A 232 19.66 -10.85 13.80
CA ASP A 232 20.79 -10.60 14.71
C ASP A 232 21.87 -11.71 14.74
N THR A 233 21.94 -12.59 13.75
CA THR A 233 22.98 -13.61 13.61
C THR A 233 23.80 -13.46 12.33
N PRO A 234 24.99 -14.08 12.22
CA PRO A 234 25.75 -14.10 10.96
C PRO A 234 25.05 -14.81 9.79
N GLN A 235 23.96 -15.53 10.06
CA GLN A 235 23.15 -16.25 9.07
C GLN A 235 21.90 -15.47 8.68
N GLU A 236 21.73 -14.25 9.17
CA GLU A 236 20.59 -13.40 8.84
C GLU A 236 20.39 -13.31 7.33
N ARG A 237 19.18 -13.54 6.92
CA ARG A 237 18.78 -13.42 5.52
C ARG A 237 17.33 -12.99 5.38
N ARG A 238 17.08 -12.27 4.33
CA ARG A 238 15.72 -11.85 3.95
C ARG A 238 15.09 -12.87 3.01
N VAL A 239 13.86 -13.29 3.31
CA VAL A 239 13.11 -14.31 2.55
C VAL A 239 11.74 -13.77 2.20
N LEU A 240 11.29 -13.98 0.97
CA LEU A 240 9.95 -13.58 0.53
C LEU A 240 8.86 -14.22 1.40
N GLY A 241 7.98 -13.40 1.95
CA GLY A 241 6.84 -13.82 2.76
C GLY A 241 5.89 -14.73 1.99
N ARG A 242 5.43 -15.79 2.64
CA ARG A 242 4.61 -16.85 2.02
C ARG A 242 3.25 -16.38 1.52
N HIS A 243 2.72 -15.29 2.06
CA HIS A 243 1.44 -14.72 1.64
C HIS A 243 1.53 -14.00 0.29
N TRP A 244 2.65 -13.35 -0.02
CA TRP A 244 2.77 -12.52 -1.22
C TRP A 244 2.43 -13.27 -2.52
N PRO A 245 3.04 -14.42 -2.84
CA PRO A 245 2.81 -15.09 -4.12
C PRO A 245 1.42 -15.69 -4.29
N VAL A 246 0.67 -15.86 -3.20
CA VAL A 246 -0.69 -16.42 -3.22
C VAL A 246 -1.79 -15.36 -3.08
N THR A 247 -1.43 -14.15 -2.65
CA THR A 247 -2.38 -13.05 -2.43
C THR A 247 -2.70 -12.31 -3.73
N PHE A 248 -1.69 -12.04 -4.56
CA PHE A 248 -1.87 -11.23 -5.77
C PHE A 248 -1.60 -12.02 -7.04
N ALA A 249 -2.49 -11.84 -8.01
CA ALA A 249 -2.37 -12.48 -9.34
C ALA A 249 -1.66 -11.55 -10.33
N LEU A 250 -0.43 -11.12 -10.01
CA LEU A 250 0.32 -10.12 -10.77
C LEU A 250 0.83 -10.63 -12.14
N PRO A 251 1.13 -9.71 -13.09
CA PRO A 251 1.78 -10.06 -14.34
C PRO A 251 3.14 -10.74 -14.15
N GLY A 252 3.40 -11.82 -14.90
CA GLY A 252 4.65 -12.58 -14.80
C GLY A 252 5.79 -12.05 -15.70
N ASN A 253 5.83 -10.76 -15.99
CA ASN A 253 6.73 -10.13 -16.96
C ASN A 253 7.87 -9.29 -16.33
N GLY A 254 8.11 -9.49 -15.04
CA GLY A 254 9.13 -8.80 -14.27
C GLY A 254 10.56 -9.23 -14.58
N ALA A 255 11.52 -8.67 -13.86
CA ALA A 255 12.90 -9.09 -13.90
C ALA A 255 13.01 -10.55 -13.37
N SER A 256 13.77 -11.41 -14.06
CA SER A 256 13.92 -12.81 -13.64
C SER A 256 14.50 -12.97 -12.22
N ALA A 257 15.37 -12.05 -11.80
CA ALA A 257 15.93 -12.03 -10.45
C ALA A 257 14.94 -11.53 -9.37
N ALA A 258 13.81 -10.95 -9.77
CA ALA A 258 12.73 -10.46 -8.91
C ALA A 258 11.37 -10.94 -9.48
N ALA A 259 11.32 -12.21 -9.88
CA ALA A 259 10.12 -12.83 -10.46
C ALA A 259 8.99 -12.86 -9.42
N GLY A 260 7.80 -12.39 -9.83
CA GLY A 260 6.63 -12.32 -8.95
C GLY A 260 6.59 -11.11 -7.99
N THR A 261 7.67 -10.30 -7.93
CA THR A 261 7.74 -9.09 -7.12
C THR A 261 7.99 -7.82 -7.94
N SER A 262 8.47 -7.95 -9.16
CA SER A 262 8.54 -6.89 -10.17
C SER A 262 7.65 -7.21 -11.37
N TYR A 263 7.06 -6.22 -12.01
CA TYR A 263 6.19 -6.39 -13.18
C TYR A 263 5.88 -5.04 -13.84
N TRP A 264 5.22 -5.07 -14.99
CA TRP A 264 4.70 -3.87 -15.63
C TRP A 264 3.39 -4.16 -16.37
N PHE A 265 2.62 -3.11 -16.64
CA PHE A 265 1.43 -3.14 -17.49
C PHE A 265 1.18 -1.78 -18.11
N ASP A 266 0.39 -1.75 -19.19
CA ASP A 266 -0.07 -0.53 -19.83
C ASP A 266 -1.54 -0.29 -19.52
N ALA A 267 -1.90 0.95 -19.21
CA ALA A 267 -3.24 1.34 -18.79
C ALA A 267 -3.60 2.70 -19.40
N GLN A 268 -4.43 2.74 -20.42
CA GLN A 268 -5.03 3.97 -21.00
C GLN A 268 -4.03 5.15 -21.10
N GLY A 269 -2.95 4.95 -21.83
CA GLY A 269 -1.93 5.99 -22.02
C GLY A 269 -0.87 6.09 -20.91
N VAL A 270 -0.86 5.17 -19.96
CA VAL A 270 0.12 5.12 -18.86
C VAL A 270 0.85 3.78 -18.86
N ARG A 271 2.17 3.79 -18.85
CA ARG A 271 2.97 2.62 -18.46
C ARG A 271 3.26 2.67 -16.96
N VAL A 272 2.86 1.64 -16.25
CA VAL A 272 3.21 1.41 -14.85
C VAL A 272 4.25 0.31 -14.77
N ALA A 273 5.45 0.62 -14.24
CA ALA A 273 6.50 -0.34 -13.97
C ALA A 273 6.74 -0.44 -12.47
N VAL A 274 6.63 -1.64 -11.92
CA VAL A 274 6.78 -1.92 -10.49
C VAL A 274 8.10 -2.59 -10.23
N VAL A 275 8.90 -2.02 -9.34
CA VAL A 275 10.26 -2.46 -8.98
C VAL A 275 10.27 -2.95 -7.54
N ASP A 276 10.94 -4.06 -7.32
CA ASP A 276 11.17 -4.59 -5.98
C ASP A 276 12.42 -3.94 -5.37
N GLY A 277 12.19 -2.85 -4.64
CA GLY A 277 13.25 -2.09 -3.99
C GLY A 277 13.92 -2.86 -2.86
N THR A 278 13.20 -3.73 -2.16
CA THR A 278 13.72 -4.55 -1.06
C THR A 278 14.75 -5.56 -1.57
N SER A 279 14.40 -6.36 -2.57
CA SER A 279 15.37 -7.31 -3.14
C SER A 279 16.53 -6.60 -3.86
N ALA A 280 16.29 -5.40 -4.39
CA ALA A 280 17.35 -4.59 -5.00
C ALA A 280 18.40 -4.16 -3.96
N LEU A 281 17.99 -3.80 -2.75
CA LEU A 281 18.88 -3.41 -1.67
C LEU A 281 19.53 -4.61 -0.97
N ASP A 282 18.71 -5.61 -0.61
CA ASP A 282 19.11 -6.64 0.36
C ASP A 282 19.47 -7.97 -0.30
N LEU A 283 18.99 -8.26 -1.51
CA LEU A 283 19.20 -9.54 -2.20
C LEU A 283 20.03 -9.43 -3.49
N GLY A 284 20.67 -8.28 -3.73
CA GLY A 284 21.58 -8.10 -4.84
C GLY A 284 20.94 -8.03 -6.23
N THR A 285 19.61 -7.86 -6.34
CA THR A 285 18.89 -7.87 -7.62
C THR A 285 18.91 -6.54 -8.36
N ALA A 286 19.45 -5.47 -7.76
CA ALA A 286 19.39 -4.10 -8.29
C ALA A 286 19.83 -3.99 -9.77
N LYS A 287 20.96 -4.60 -10.14
CA LYS A 287 21.49 -4.53 -11.52
C LYS A 287 20.57 -5.22 -12.52
N ALA A 288 20.05 -6.39 -12.16
CA ALA A 288 19.14 -7.15 -13.04
C ALA A 288 17.81 -6.40 -13.22
N GLN A 289 17.26 -5.82 -12.14
CA GLN A 289 16.07 -5.00 -12.21
C GLN A 289 16.30 -3.70 -13.00
N ALA A 290 17.46 -3.06 -12.88
CA ALA A 290 17.79 -1.87 -13.68
C ALA A 290 17.85 -2.19 -15.18
N GLN A 291 18.44 -3.31 -15.56
CA GLN A 291 18.50 -3.76 -16.96
C GLN A 291 17.09 -4.10 -17.50
N TRP A 292 16.29 -4.78 -16.71
CA TRP A 292 14.89 -5.06 -17.04
C TRP A 292 14.07 -3.76 -17.19
N LEU A 293 14.17 -2.84 -16.23
CA LEU A 293 13.48 -1.56 -16.27
C LEU A 293 13.87 -0.72 -17.49
N ASP A 294 15.18 -0.67 -17.81
CA ASP A 294 15.69 0.01 -19.01
C ASP A 294 15.07 -0.55 -20.29
N LYS A 295 14.97 -1.88 -20.40
CA LYS A 295 14.30 -2.55 -21.53
C LYS A 295 12.82 -2.23 -21.59
N VAL A 296 12.11 -2.30 -20.46
CA VAL A 296 10.67 -2.00 -20.37
C VAL A 296 10.38 -0.56 -20.77
N LEU A 297 11.20 0.38 -20.30
CA LEU A 297 11.03 1.81 -20.58
C LEU A 297 11.47 2.18 -22.01
N SER A 298 12.50 1.53 -22.56
CA SER A 298 12.90 1.71 -23.97
C SER A 298 11.79 1.31 -24.95
N GLY A 299 11.00 0.30 -24.62
CA GLY A 299 9.85 -0.14 -25.39
C GLY A 299 8.55 0.64 -25.12
N ASN A 300 8.59 1.64 -24.26
CA ASN A 300 7.40 2.39 -23.88
C ASN A 300 6.94 3.34 -25.00
N ARG A 301 5.66 3.25 -25.35
CA ARG A 301 5.00 4.14 -26.31
C ARG A 301 3.86 4.97 -25.67
N GLN A 302 3.63 4.78 -24.35
CA GLN A 302 2.59 5.52 -23.65
C GLN A 302 3.06 6.97 -23.40
N PRO A 303 2.15 7.97 -23.44
CA PRO A 303 2.47 9.36 -23.14
C PRO A 303 2.96 9.57 -21.70
N TRP A 304 2.54 8.72 -20.76
CA TRP A 304 2.87 8.82 -19.35
C TRP A 304 3.55 7.55 -18.84
N THR A 305 4.44 7.76 -17.87
CA THR A 305 5.22 6.69 -17.24
C THR A 305 5.23 6.84 -15.73
N ILE A 306 4.81 5.82 -15.02
CA ILE A 306 4.88 5.74 -13.56
C ILE A 306 5.81 4.58 -13.19
N VAL A 307 6.77 4.84 -12.32
CA VAL A 307 7.55 3.82 -11.63
C VAL A 307 7.08 3.76 -10.19
N LEU A 308 6.67 2.58 -9.75
CA LEU A 308 6.22 2.30 -8.39
C LEU A 308 7.24 1.40 -7.70
N LEU A 309 7.71 1.77 -6.53
CA LEU A 309 8.58 0.96 -5.68
C LEU A 309 8.42 1.39 -4.23
N HIS A 310 8.80 0.52 -3.30
CA HIS A 310 8.63 0.81 -1.88
C HIS A 310 9.68 1.81 -1.36
N GLN A 311 10.96 1.47 -1.41
CA GLN A 311 12.03 2.31 -0.85
C GLN A 311 12.27 3.57 -1.68
N PRO A 312 12.34 4.76 -1.06
CA PRO A 312 12.50 6.01 -1.77
C PRO A 312 13.93 6.24 -2.28
N PHE A 313 14.04 6.85 -3.46
CA PHE A 313 15.31 7.37 -3.95
C PHE A 313 15.83 8.51 -3.06
N TYR A 314 14.94 9.37 -2.63
CA TYR A 314 15.23 10.48 -1.74
C TYR A 314 14.35 10.36 -0.51
N SER A 315 14.98 10.04 0.60
CA SER A 315 14.28 9.82 1.86
C SER A 315 13.91 11.13 2.53
N PRO A 316 12.62 11.36 2.85
CA PRO A 316 12.25 12.46 3.72
C PRO A 316 12.54 12.17 5.21
N ARG A 317 12.71 10.90 5.56
CA ARG A 317 12.89 10.45 6.95
C ARG A 317 14.28 10.79 7.50
N GLU A 318 14.33 11.17 8.78
CA GLU A 318 15.57 11.32 9.52
C GLU A 318 16.37 10.01 9.60
N GLY A 319 17.68 10.09 9.38
CA GLY A 319 18.62 8.97 9.53
C GLY A 319 18.56 7.90 8.44
N ARG A 320 17.83 8.13 7.32
CA ARG A 320 17.78 7.17 6.21
C ARG A 320 18.44 7.68 4.96
N GLU A 321 19.20 6.80 4.32
CA GLU A 321 19.92 7.08 3.08
C GLU A 321 19.91 5.85 2.16
N ASN A 322 19.36 6.00 0.95
CA ASN A 322 19.25 4.93 -0.05
C ASN A 322 20.22 5.11 -1.23
N ALA A 323 21.48 5.45 -0.94
CA ALA A 323 22.49 5.73 -1.96
C ALA A 323 22.73 4.54 -2.92
N ALA A 324 22.69 3.30 -2.42
CA ALA A 324 22.86 2.10 -3.22
C ALA A 324 21.77 1.97 -4.29
N LEU A 325 20.50 2.19 -3.91
CA LEU A 325 19.36 2.17 -4.81
C LEU A 325 19.47 3.26 -5.88
N ARG A 326 19.79 4.50 -5.47
CA ARG A 326 19.99 5.61 -6.40
C ARG A 326 21.11 5.35 -7.41
N LYS A 327 22.21 4.78 -6.96
CA LYS A 327 23.36 4.50 -7.83
C LYS A 327 23.00 3.63 -9.03
N VAL A 328 22.07 2.69 -8.85
CA VAL A 328 21.76 1.68 -9.87
C VAL A 328 20.50 2.00 -10.67
N LEU A 329 19.40 2.37 -10.01
CA LEU A 329 18.08 2.52 -10.65
C LEU A 329 17.79 3.95 -11.11
N LEU A 330 18.25 4.97 -10.37
CA LEU A 330 17.97 6.36 -10.69
C LEU A 330 18.48 6.79 -12.09
N PRO A 331 19.66 6.34 -12.58
CA PRO A 331 20.11 6.66 -13.95
C PRO A 331 19.13 6.17 -15.03
N VAL A 332 18.46 5.03 -14.82
CA VAL A 332 17.46 4.49 -15.75
C VAL A 332 16.21 5.39 -15.73
N VAL A 333 15.70 5.71 -14.56
CA VAL A 333 14.54 6.60 -14.38
C VAL A 333 14.75 7.94 -15.06
N ARG A 334 15.93 8.55 -14.90
CA ARG A 334 16.29 9.84 -15.51
C ARG A 334 16.43 9.76 -17.03
N ARG A 335 17.11 8.73 -17.53
CA ARG A 335 17.32 8.51 -18.99
C ARG A 335 15.98 8.46 -19.72
N HIS A 336 15.01 7.76 -19.17
CA HIS A 336 13.68 7.58 -19.76
C HIS A 336 12.69 8.69 -19.39
N LYS A 337 13.11 9.71 -18.64
CA LYS A 337 12.28 10.85 -18.23
C LYS A 337 10.94 10.40 -17.64
N VAL A 338 11.00 9.40 -16.73
CA VAL A 338 9.83 8.91 -16.01
C VAL A 338 9.06 10.07 -15.41
N ASP A 339 7.74 10.07 -15.50
CA ASP A 339 6.94 11.20 -15.04
C ASP A 339 6.79 11.24 -13.53
N LEU A 340 6.36 10.11 -12.97
CA LEU A 340 6.18 9.95 -11.53
C LEU A 340 6.96 8.74 -11.03
N VAL A 341 7.60 8.92 -9.89
CA VAL A 341 8.15 7.83 -9.07
C VAL A 341 7.39 7.84 -7.76
N LEU A 342 6.55 6.83 -7.55
CA LEU A 342 5.67 6.71 -6.39
C LEU A 342 6.28 5.74 -5.38
N GLN A 343 6.42 6.17 -4.12
CA GLN A 343 7.24 5.50 -3.11
C GLN A 343 6.62 5.57 -1.72
N GLY A 344 6.99 4.65 -0.82
CA GLY A 344 6.55 4.56 0.56
C GLY A 344 7.71 4.54 1.55
N HIS A 345 7.67 3.60 2.51
CA HIS A 345 8.75 3.24 3.43
C HIS A 345 9.06 4.23 4.55
N ASP A 346 8.95 5.51 4.29
CA ASP A 346 9.44 6.53 5.22
C ASP A 346 8.35 7.13 6.11
N HIS A 347 7.12 6.69 5.96
CA HIS A 347 5.98 7.07 6.80
C HIS A 347 5.86 8.58 7.04
N THR A 348 6.23 9.37 6.04
CA THR A 348 6.15 10.83 5.97
C THR A 348 5.68 11.22 4.58
N TYR A 349 5.41 12.48 4.35
CA TYR A 349 5.17 13.00 3.02
C TYR A 349 6.36 13.82 2.54
N GLY A 350 6.81 13.55 1.33
CA GLY A 350 7.81 14.39 0.67
C GLY A 350 7.67 14.31 -0.85
N ARG A 351 7.69 15.48 -1.50
CA ARG A 351 7.76 15.57 -2.96
C ARG A 351 9.01 16.31 -3.39
N ARG A 352 9.70 15.77 -4.37
CA ARG A 352 10.91 16.36 -4.95
C ARG A 352 10.90 16.20 -6.46
N GLY A 353 11.28 17.26 -7.18
CA GLY A 353 11.63 17.23 -8.59
C GLY A 353 13.13 17.37 -8.80
N GLU A 354 13.58 17.39 -10.06
CA GLU A 354 14.98 17.62 -10.43
C GLU A 354 15.16 19.05 -10.95
N GLY A 355 15.38 19.98 -10.03
CA GLY A 355 15.53 21.40 -10.36
C GLY A 355 14.30 21.97 -11.07
N GLN A 356 14.50 22.59 -12.23
CA GLN A 356 13.42 23.16 -13.04
C GLN A 356 12.75 22.15 -13.99
N ALA A 357 13.27 20.92 -14.08
CA ALA A 357 12.67 19.90 -14.92
C ALA A 357 11.27 19.53 -14.44
N ALA A 358 10.33 19.34 -15.36
CA ALA A 358 8.97 18.91 -15.02
C ALA A 358 8.96 17.47 -14.47
N THR A 359 9.84 16.62 -14.96
CA THR A 359 9.94 15.20 -14.64
C THR A 359 11.39 14.78 -14.44
N PRO A 360 11.70 13.76 -13.63
CA PRO A 360 10.77 13.01 -12.77
C PRO A 360 10.27 13.80 -11.55
N GLN A 361 9.06 13.48 -11.08
CA GLN A 361 8.57 13.86 -9.76
C GLN A 361 8.62 12.65 -8.84
N TYR A 362 9.35 12.74 -7.76
CA TYR A 362 9.48 11.71 -6.73
C TYR A 362 8.53 12.04 -5.59
N VAL A 363 7.69 11.09 -5.23
CA VAL A 363 6.71 11.23 -4.14
C VAL A 363 6.87 10.11 -3.15
N VAL A 364 6.99 10.45 -1.88
CA VAL A 364 6.91 9.54 -0.74
C VAL A 364 5.65 9.86 0.04
N THR A 365 4.89 8.85 0.44
CA THR A 365 3.64 9.05 1.18
C THR A 365 3.37 7.92 2.16
N VAL A 366 2.39 8.11 3.05
CA VAL A 366 1.95 7.13 4.04
C VAL A 366 0.43 7.19 4.20
N ALA A 367 -0.20 6.03 4.20
CA ALA A 367 -1.64 5.87 4.47
C ALA A 367 -1.91 5.32 5.88
N GLY A 368 -0.97 4.59 6.45
CA GLY A 368 -1.04 4.00 7.78
C GLY A 368 -0.83 4.99 8.93
N PRO A 369 -1.10 4.57 10.16
CA PRO A 369 -0.95 5.41 11.35
C PRO A 369 0.49 5.52 11.87
N LYS A 370 1.40 4.64 11.46
CA LYS A 370 2.81 4.69 11.83
C LYS A 370 3.48 5.87 11.12
N GLN A 371 4.17 6.70 11.85
CA GLN A 371 4.74 7.95 11.34
C GLN A 371 6.21 8.09 11.75
N TYR A 372 7.03 8.77 10.95
CA TYR A 372 8.43 9.05 11.24
C TYR A 372 8.73 10.55 11.15
N ARG A 373 9.90 10.95 11.70
CA ARG A 373 10.38 12.33 11.69
C ARG A 373 10.98 12.71 10.35
N LEU A 374 10.75 13.94 9.95
CA LEU A 374 11.43 14.54 8.81
C LEU A 374 12.89 14.84 9.12
N SER A 375 13.75 14.62 8.12
CA SER A 375 15.13 15.09 8.14
C SER A 375 15.23 16.58 7.85
N ASP A 376 16.29 17.24 8.34
CA ASP A 376 16.56 18.61 7.99
C ASP A 376 16.91 18.78 6.49
N GLU A 377 17.45 17.73 5.87
CA GLU A 377 17.67 17.73 4.42
C GLU A 377 16.36 17.77 3.65
N ALA A 378 15.38 16.95 4.04
CA ALA A 378 14.06 16.93 3.41
C ALA A 378 13.39 18.30 3.51
N ARG A 379 13.45 18.95 4.67
CA ARG A 379 12.92 20.32 4.84
C ARG A 379 13.55 21.37 3.91
N ARG A 380 14.80 21.14 3.50
CA ARG A 380 15.51 22.06 2.58
C ARG A 380 15.32 21.72 1.12
N THR A 381 15.09 20.47 0.77
CA THR A 381 15.18 19.97 -0.62
C THR A 381 13.86 19.45 -1.18
N MET A 382 12.83 19.33 -0.39
CA MET A 382 11.50 18.84 -0.79
C MET A 382 10.44 19.93 -0.57
N ASP A 383 9.49 20.05 -1.49
CA ASP A 383 8.35 20.98 -1.40
C ASP A 383 7.14 20.41 -2.16
N PRO A 384 6.04 20.10 -1.43
CA PRO A 384 5.90 20.15 0.01
C PRO A 384 6.53 18.94 0.73
N VAL A 385 6.72 19.10 2.02
CA VAL A 385 7.18 18.06 2.94
C VAL A 385 6.37 18.14 4.23
N GLY A 386 6.05 17.00 4.84
CA GLY A 386 5.26 16.96 6.09
C GLY A 386 5.25 15.58 6.72
N GLU A 387 4.78 15.54 7.96
CA GLU A 387 4.79 14.37 8.84
C GLU A 387 3.47 14.27 9.62
N ASP A 388 3.28 13.19 10.36
CA ASP A 388 2.14 12.95 11.26
C ASP A 388 0.78 13.21 10.58
N THR A 389 0.62 12.70 9.34
CA THR A 389 -0.60 12.91 8.56
C THR A 389 -0.89 11.68 7.68
N GLN A 390 -2.03 11.03 7.88
CA GLN A 390 -2.50 9.97 6.99
C GLN A 390 -3.02 10.56 5.68
N LEU A 391 -2.52 10.05 4.56
CA LEU A 391 -2.79 10.55 3.22
C LEU A 391 -3.25 9.44 2.27
N PHE A 392 -3.97 9.84 1.25
CA PHE A 392 -4.19 9.08 0.02
C PHE A 392 -4.02 10.01 -1.17
N GLN A 393 -3.75 9.45 -2.34
CA GLN A 393 -3.53 10.24 -3.53
C GLN A 393 -4.52 9.85 -4.63
N VAL A 394 -4.91 10.85 -5.41
CA VAL A 394 -5.75 10.71 -6.59
C VAL A 394 -4.97 11.24 -7.79
N LEU A 395 -4.79 10.39 -8.79
CA LEU A 395 -4.19 10.76 -10.06
C LEU A 395 -5.28 10.74 -11.14
N ARG A 396 -5.46 11.87 -11.85
CA ARG A 396 -6.33 11.96 -13.01
C ARG A 396 -5.50 12.25 -14.24
N ILE A 397 -5.58 11.38 -15.21
CA ILE A 397 -4.67 11.35 -16.35
C ILE A 397 -5.47 11.34 -17.64
N ASP A 398 -5.14 12.22 -18.56
CA ASP A 398 -5.58 12.24 -19.94
C ASP A 398 -4.37 12.40 -20.89
N PRO A 399 -4.50 12.34 -22.21
CA PRO A 399 -3.34 12.40 -23.10
C PRO A 399 -2.45 13.66 -22.97
N GLN A 400 -3.01 14.77 -22.52
CA GLN A 400 -2.31 16.06 -22.41
C GLN A 400 -1.98 16.45 -20.97
N ARG A 401 -2.61 15.78 -19.99
CA ARG A 401 -2.49 16.19 -18.59
C ARG A 401 -2.47 15.02 -17.63
N LEU A 402 -1.54 15.09 -16.68
CA LEU A 402 -1.54 14.26 -15.49
C LEU A 402 -1.69 15.17 -14.28
N ARG A 403 -2.81 15.07 -13.58
CA ARG A 403 -3.08 15.79 -12.33
C ARG A 403 -2.88 14.85 -11.15
N TYR A 404 -2.02 15.27 -10.23
CA TYR A 404 -1.76 14.60 -8.96
C TYR A 404 -2.35 15.41 -7.82
N GLU A 405 -3.03 14.76 -6.89
CA GLU A 405 -3.53 15.32 -5.64
C GLU A 405 -3.22 14.39 -4.47
N ALA A 406 -2.56 14.89 -3.43
CA ALA A 406 -2.51 14.25 -2.12
C ALA A 406 -3.60 14.86 -1.23
N ARG A 407 -4.37 14.02 -0.56
CA ARG A 407 -5.46 14.41 0.32
C ARG A 407 -5.31 13.75 1.68
N THR A 408 -5.67 14.49 2.73
CA THR A 408 -5.74 13.94 4.07
C THR A 408 -6.91 12.94 4.18
N VAL A 409 -6.86 12.10 5.20
CA VAL A 409 -7.96 11.18 5.53
C VAL A 409 -9.32 11.89 5.73
N THR A 410 -9.33 13.20 5.99
CA THR A 410 -10.55 14.03 6.07
C THR A 410 -10.91 14.71 4.75
N GLY A 411 -10.20 14.39 3.65
CA GLY A 411 -10.47 14.88 2.30
C GLY A 411 -9.87 16.24 1.96
N ARG A 412 -9.16 16.91 2.90
CA ARG A 412 -8.54 18.22 2.62
C ARG A 412 -7.35 18.07 1.67
N LEU A 413 -7.18 19.03 0.76
CA LEU A 413 -6.08 19.06 -0.19
C LEU A 413 -4.77 19.34 0.55
N TYR A 414 -3.81 18.43 0.42
CA TYR A 414 -2.50 18.50 1.05
C TYR A 414 -1.41 18.94 0.08
N ASP A 415 -1.38 18.33 -1.10
CA ASP A 415 -0.51 18.70 -2.20
C ASP A 415 -1.23 18.52 -3.55
N ALA A 416 -0.90 19.32 -4.56
CA ALA A 416 -1.37 19.10 -5.91
C ALA A 416 -0.47 19.78 -6.94
N PHE A 417 -0.30 19.11 -8.08
CA PHE A 417 0.36 19.66 -9.26
C PHE A 417 -0.21 19.01 -10.53
N GLU A 418 0.07 19.64 -11.66
CA GLU A 418 -0.22 19.09 -12.97
C GLU A 418 1.08 18.96 -13.77
N LEU A 419 1.21 17.86 -14.49
CA LEU A 419 2.14 17.78 -15.62
C LEU A 419 1.31 17.98 -16.89
N LYS A 420 1.65 19.00 -17.67
CA LYS A 420 1.02 19.29 -18.96
C LYS A 420 1.97 18.87 -20.08
N ARG A 421 1.44 18.16 -21.06
CA ARG A 421 2.18 17.70 -22.23
C ARG A 421 1.78 18.51 -23.44
N ASP A 422 2.76 19.03 -24.19
CA ASP A 422 2.54 19.66 -25.48
C ASP A 422 2.51 18.64 -26.63
N ASP A 423 2.17 19.10 -27.83
CA ASP A 423 2.07 18.27 -29.04
C ASP A 423 3.42 17.64 -29.46
N ASN A 424 4.54 18.23 -29.06
CA ASN A 424 5.89 17.73 -29.31
C ASN A 424 6.40 16.76 -28.22
N GLY A 425 5.56 16.48 -27.21
CA GLY A 425 5.91 15.61 -26.08
C GLY A 425 6.71 16.30 -24.98
N GLY A 426 6.92 17.61 -25.08
CA GLY A 426 7.49 18.42 -23.99
C GLY A 426 6.54 18.45 -22.81
N LYS A 427 7.10 18.48 -21.58
CA LYS A 427 6.31 18.47 -20.36
C LYS A 427 6.60 19.69 -19.50
N GLN A 428 5.55 20.27 -18.93
CA GLN A 428 5.62 21.40 -18.01
C GLN A 428 4.91 21.02 -16.70
N ARG A 429 5.53 21.34 -15.56
CA ARG A 429 4.91 21.22 -14.25
C ARG A 429 4.22 22.53 -13.86
N VAL A 430 2.99 22.42 -13.40
CA VAL A 430 2.20 23.55 -12.89
C VAL A 430 1.79 23.22 -11.46
N GLU A 431 2.24 24.03 -10.50
CA GLU A 431 1.88 23.89 -9.10
C GLU A 431 0.46 24.40 -8.84
N GLN A 432 -0.32 23.59 -8.13
CA GLN A 432 -1.67 23.94 -7.67
C GLN A 432 -1.60 24.26 -6.17
N ARG A 433 -1.46 25.53 -5.81
CA ARG A 433 -1.29 25.93 -4.40
C ARG A 433 -2.61 26.31 -3.72
N GLU A 434 -3.61 26.69 -4.50
CA GLU A 434 -4.90 27.09 -3.99
C GLU A 434 -5.63 25.93 -3.28
N GLY A 435 -6.18 26.20 -2.11
CA GLY A 435 -6.92 25.22 -1.31
C GLY A 435 -6.04 24.21 -0.55
N ARG A 436 -4.72 24.24 -0.68
CA ARG A 436 -3.83 23.39 0.12
C ARG A 436 -3.84 23.82 1.58
N ILE A 437 -3.85 22.81 2.47
CA ILE A 437 -3.52 23.06 3.88
C ILE A 437 -1.99 23.11 4.06
N THR A 438 -1.55 23.76 5.13
CA THR A 438 -0.13 23.71 5.52
C THR A 438 0.23 22.30 5.98
N PRO A 439 1.27 21.67 5.41
CA PRO A 439 1.78 20.40 5.92
C PRO A 439 2.21 20.51 7.38
N ARG A 440 2.00 19.44 8.15
CA ARG A 440 2.43 19.37 9.54
C ARG A 440 3.95 19.18 9.60
N ASP A 441 4.60 19.98 10.44
CA ASP A 441 6.03 19.86 10.77
C ASP A 441 6.17 19.87 12.29
N CYS A 442 6.43 18.71 12.87
CA CYS A 442 6.43 18.52 14.33
C CYS A 442 7.62 19.18 15.03
N ALA A 443 8.72 19.42 14.32
CA ALA A 443 9.85 20.19 14.86
C ALA A 443 9.50 21.67 15.11
N ARG A 444 8.47 22.17 14.40
CA ARG A 444 7.97 23.55 14.51
C ARG A 444 6.67 23.66 15.30
N ALA A 445 6.13 22.54 15.77
CA ALA A 445 4.91 22.52 16.55
C ALA A 445 5.14 23.25 17.87
N GLN A 446 4.43 24.37 18.08
CA GLN A 446 4.42 25.05 19.36
C GLN A 446 3.52 24.27 20.31
N THR A 447 4.03 23.93 21.48
CA THR A 447 3.23 23.42 22.59
C THR A 447 2.21 24.49 22.99
N ALA A 448 0.96 24.33 22.58
CA ALA A 448 -0.13 25.14 23.14
C ALA A 448 -0.27 24.79 24.64
N LYS A 449 -0.46 25.81 25.45
CA LYS A 449 -0.57 25.71 26.91
C LYS A 449 -1.52 24.56 27.31
N GLY A 450 -0.98 23.50 27.93
CA GLY A 450 -1.76 22.36 28.42
C GLY A 450 -2.07 21.26 27.37
N ARG A 451 -1.46 21.30 26.17
CA ARG A 451 -1.59 20.28 25.15
C ARG A 451 -0.20 19.93 24.66
N THR A 452 0.27 18.73 24.98
CA THR A 452 1.42 18.15 24.28
C THR A 452 0.95 17.88 22.86
N ASP A 453 1.58 18.49 21.87
CA ASP A 453 1.31 18.11 20.48
C ASP A 453 2.00 16.77 20.24
N ARG A 454 1.19 15.69 20.22
CA ARG A 454 1.65 14.32 20.19
C ARG A 454 2.07 13.90 18.77
N CYS A 455 2.96 14.65 18.18
CA CYS A 455 3.48 14.28 16.87
C CYS A 455 4.15 12.90 16.83
N TRP A 456 4.46 12.28 17.95
CA TRP A 456 5.36 11.12 17.99
C TRP A 456 5.02 10.08 19.05
N GLU A 457 3.87 10.11 19.62
CA GLU A 457 3.39 9.08 20.57
C GLU A 457 2.50 8.05 19.90
#